data_0e5bfa7122f5320ff1ffff9ff5d0144a
#
_entry.id   0e5bfa7122f5320ff1ffff9ff5d0144a
#
_cell.length_a   1.000
_cell.length_b   1.000
_cell.length_c   1.000
_cell.angle_alpha   90.00
_cell.angle_beta   90.00
_cell.angle_gamma   90.00
#
_symmetry.space_group_name_H-M   'P 1'
#
loop_
_entity.id
_entity.type
_entity.pdbx_description
1 polymer ?
#
loop_
_entity_poly.entity_id
_entity_poly.type
_entity_poly.pdbx_seq_one_letter_code
_entity_poly.pdbx_strand_id
1 'polypeptide(L)'
;YSLSEKGHEIFPRKYVRLTNRLLDELKDSLPPDTLDTVFSSIAQKIIADHQGKFEHLPFEERVGYLTTVLREEGFVVEWERDEDAYTLVEYSCPYYSVGDQHAEICGLDKDLMISILQTPVEQTQCILHGDKNCEFTFSSEANAIA
;
A
#
# COMPACT_ATOMS: atom_id res chain seq x y z
N TYR A 1 -10.93 33.17 -8.13
CA TYR A 1 -11.45 32.77 -6.82
C TYR A 1 -10.74 31.52 -6.33
N SER A 2 -9.97 31.63 -5.26
CA SER A 2 -9.20 30.52 -4.71
C SER A 2 -9.68 30.20 -3.30
N LEU A 3 -9.58 28.93 -2.94
CA LEU A 3 -9.91 28.47 -1.59
C LEU A 3 -8.80 28.89 -0.63
N SER A 4 -9.16 29.24 0.60
CA SER A 4 -8.21 29.48 1.67
C SER A 4 -7.54 28.16 2.09
N GLU A 5 -6.43 28.23 2.83
CA GLU A 5 -5.79 27.04 3.38
C GLU A 5 -6.80 26.17 4.16
N LYS A 6 -7.63 26.80 4.97
CA LYS A 6 -8.69 26.10 5.70
C LYS A 6 -9.66 25.38 4.78
N GLY A 7 -10.03 26.00 3.63
CA GLY A 7 -10.89 25.38 2.66
C GLY A 7 -10.27 24.14 2.05
N HIS A 8 -8.98 24.20 1.72
CA HIS A 8 -8.25 23.06 1.19
C HIS A 8 -8.13 21.92 2.21
N GLU A 9 -7.93 22.23 3.49
CA GLU A 9 -7.84 21.22 4.54
C GLU A 9 -9.18 20.54 4.82
N ILE A 10 -10.31 21.23 4.65
CA ILE A 10 -11.63 20.67 4.92
C ILE A 10 -12.01 19.59 3.90
N PHE A 11 -11.69 19.78 2.63
CA PHE A 11 -12.08 18.85 1.57
C PHE A 11 -11.53 17.43 1.78
N PRO A 12 -10.22 17.23 2.06
CA PRO A 12 -9.70 15.89 2.34
C PRO A 12 -10.39 15.21 3.51
N ARG A 13 -10.71 15.96 4.56
CA ARG A 13 -11.40 15.41 5.74
C ARG A 13 -12.81 14.93 5.40
N LYS A 14 -13.53 15.65 4.54
CA LYS A 14 -14.87 15.26 4.11
C LYS A 14 -14.83 13.98 3.29
N TYR A 15 -13.84 13.83 2.41
CA TYR A 15 -13.68 12.60 1.64
C TYR A 15 -13.32 11.41 2.54
N VAL A 16 -12.47 11.60 3.53
CA VAL A 16 -12.15 10.56 4.50
C VAL A 16 -13.42 10.14 5.26
N ARG A 17 -14.22 11.11 5.70
CA ARG A 17 -15.46 10.82 6.40
C ARG A 17 -16.45 10.05 5.53
N LEU A 18 -16.61 10.47 4.28
CA LEU A 18 -17.49 9.77 3.33
C LEU A 18 -16.99 8.36 3.07
N THR A 19 -15.69 8.20 2.88
CA THR A 19 -15.09 6.89 2.65
C THR A 19 -15.33 5.95 3.82
N ASN A 20 -15.13 6.42 5.05
CA ASN A 20 -15.37 5.62 6.24
C ASN A 20 -16.84 5.21 6.36
N ARG A 21 -17.77 6.13 6.09
CA ARG A 21 -19.20 5.82 6.10
C ARG A 21 -19.58 4.80 5.03
N LEU A 22 -19.01 4.95 3.84
CA LEU A 22 -19.26 4.00 2.75
C LEU A 22 -18.77 2.60 3.12
N LEU A 23 -17.57 2.50 3.70
CA LEU A 23 -17.01 1.22 4.11
C LEU A 23 -17.82 0.61 5.26
N ASP A 24 -18.29 1.41 6.21
CA ASP A 24 -19.18 0.93 7.27
C ASP A 24 -20.45 0.30 6.68
N GLU A 25 -21.09 0.99 5.74
CA GLU A 25 -22.31 0.48 5.09
C GLU A 25 -22.04 -0.80 4.31
N LEU A 26 -20.91 -0.89 3.61
CA LEU A 26 -20.54 -2.09 2.89
C LEU A 26 -20.30 -3.26 3.84
N LYS A 27 -19.67 -3.03 4.98
CA LYS A 27 -19.49 -4.09 6.00
C LYS A 27 -20.81 -4.57 6.56
N ASP A 28 -21.77 -3.67 6.78
CA ASP A 28 -23.07 -4.02 7.33
C ASP A 28 -23.96 -4.74 6.31
N SER A 29 -23.77 -4.48 5.03
CA SER A 29 -24.65 -4.96 3.96
C SER A 29 -24.12 -6.18 3.23
N LEU A 30 -22.82 -6.49 3.33
CA LEU A 30 -22.17 -7.54 2.54
C LEU A 30 -21.58 -8.63 3.45
N PRO A 31 -21.34 -9.84 2.90
CA PRO A 31 -20.72 -10.90 3.67
C PRO A 31 -19.35 -10.50 4.22
N PRO A 32 -18.89 -11.15 5.33
CA PRO A 32 -17.53 -10.96 5.81
C PRO A 32 -16.51 -11.23 4.70
N ASP A 33 -15.36 -10.61 4.78
CA ASP A 33 -14.26 -10.73 3.82
C ASP A 33 -14.51 -10.07 2.46
N THR A 34 -15.66 -9.48 2.22
CA THR A 34 -15.94 -8.78 0.96
C THR A 34 -15.00 -7.60 0.76
N LEU A 35 -14.69 -6.83 1.82
CA LEU A 35 -13.77 -5.71 1.72
C LEU A 35 -12.34 -6.14 1.39
N ASP A 36 -11.90 -7.28 1.94
CA ASP A 36 -10.59 -7.82 1.59
C ASP A 36 -10.50 -8.12 0.09
N THR A 37 -11.56 -8.72 -0.45
CA THR A 37 -11.65 -9.02 -1.89
C THR A 37 -11.67 -7.73 -2.72
N VAL A 38 -12.42 -6.72 -2.27
CA VAL A 38 -12.49 -5.43 -2.97
C VAL A 38 -11.12 -4.76 -3.01
N PHE A 39 -10.40 -4.70 -1.90
CA PHE A 39 -9.09 -4.07 -1.86
C PHE A 39 -8.05 -4.86 -2.66
N SER A 40 -8.10 -6.19 -2.62
CA SER A 40 -7.25 -7.01 -3.49
C SER A 40 -7.54 -6.75 -4.97
N SER A 41 -8.79 -6.59 -5.34
CA SER A 41 -9.18 -6.25 -6.71
C SER A 41 -8.66 -4.88 -7.13
N ILE A 42 -8.68 -3.90 -6.23
CA ILE A 42 -8.11 -2.57 -6.49
C ILE A 42 -6.62 -2.69 -6.74
N ALA A 43 -5.90 -3.45 -5.91
CA ALA A 43 -4.47 -3.68 -6.11
C ALA A 43 -4.18 -4.32 -7.47
N GLN A 44 -4.97 -5.32 -7.87
CA GLN A 44 -4.80 -5.97 -9.17
C GLN A 44 -5.03 -5.01 -10.34
N LYS A 45 -5.96 -4.09 -10.21
CA LYS A 45 -6.21 -3.07 -11.25
C LYS A 45 -5.06 -2.09 -11.35
N ILE A 46 -4.47 -1.70 -10.23
CA ILE A 46 -3.28 -0.85 -10.22
C ILE A 46 -2.13 -1.59 -10.92
N ILE A 47 -1.91 -2.85 -10.59
CA ILE A 47 -0.86 -3.67 -11.21
C ILE A 47 -1.10 -3.83 -12.71
N ALA A 48 -2.34 -4.00 -13.14
CA ALA A 48 -2.66 -4.13 -14.56
C ALA A 48 -2.23 -2.91 -15.37
N ASP A 49 -2.29 -1.72 -14.78
CA ASP A 49 -1.84 -0.48 -15.43
C ASP A 49 -0.32 -0.46 -15.65
N HIS A 50 0.41 -1.28 -14.91
CA HIS A 50 1.87 -1.37 -14.99
C HIS A 50 2.37 -2.65 -15.68
N GLN A 51 1.45 -3.47 -16.16
CA GLN A 51 1.80 -4.74 -16.79
C GLN A 51 2.74 -4.54 -17.98
N GLY A 52 3.78 -5.36 -18.06
CA GLY A 52 4.80 -5.26 -19.11
C GLY A 52 5.92 -4.28 -18.81
N LYS A 53 5.83 -3.54 -17.72
CA LYS A 53 6.81 -2.50 -17.39
C LYS A 53 7.84 -2.92 -16.36
N PHE A 54 7.57 -3.93 -15.56
CA PHE A 54 8.47 -4.34 -14.47
C PHE A 54 8.91 -5.80 -14.51
N GLU A 55 8.19 -6.68 -15.19
CA GLU A 55 8.42 -8.13 -15.14
C GLU A 55 9.80 -8.53 -15.63
N HIS A 56 10.36 -7.78 -16.59
CA HIS A 56 11.66 -8.06 -17.18
C HIS A 56 12.83 -7.42 -16.42
N LEU A 57 12.55 -6.62 -15.39
CA LEU A 57 13.59 -5.91 -14.66
C LEU A 57 14.33 -6.83 -13.70
N PRO A 58 15.65 -6.64 -13.49
CA PRO A 58 16.36 -7.29 -12.38
C PRO A 58 15.70 -6.93 -11.04
N PHE A 59 15.89 -7.79 -10.05
CA PHE A 59 15.18 -7.66 -8.78
C PHE A 59 15.32 -6.27 -8.14
N GLU A 60 16.55 -5.76 -8.05
CA GLU A 60 16.77 -4.44 -7.44
C GLU A 60 16.08 -3.31 -8.21
N GLU A 61 16.06 -3.42 -9.53
CA GLU A 61 15.33 -2.44 -10.35
C GLU A 61 13.82 -2.55 -10.16
N ARG A 62 13.31 -3.75 -9.90
CA ARG A 62 11.90 -3.92 -9.55
C ARG A 62 11.58 -3.31 -8.19
N VAL A 63 12.51 -3.37 -7.24
CA VAL A 63 12.35 -2.66 -5.95
C VAL A 63 12.23 -1.16 -6.19
N GLY A 64 13.08 -0.60 -7.03
CA GLY A 64 13.01 0.81 -7.42
C GLY A 64 11.69 1.15 -8.12
N TYR A 65 11.24 0.28 -9.01
CA TYR A 65 9.96 0.46 -9.70
C TYR A 65 8.79 0.44 -8.70
N LEU A 66 8.79 -0.53 -7.78
CA LEU A 66 7.79 -0.59 -6.72
C LEU A 66 7.74 0.71 -5.92
N THR A 67 8.89 1.24 -5.57
CA THR A 67 8.98 2.50 -4.83
C THR A 67 8.31 3.64 -5.61
N THR A 68 8.53 3.71 -6.91
CA THR A 68 7.88 4.70 -7.78
C THR A 68 6.36 4.53 -7.77
N VAL A 69 5.87 3.31 -7.90
CA VAL A 69 4.43 3.02 -7.87
C VAL A 69 3.82 3.46 -6.54
N LEU A 70 4.46 3.09 -5.43
CA LEU A 70 3.97 3.48 -4.10
C LEU A 70 3.94 5.00 -3.92
N ARG A 71 4.97 5.70 -4.39
CA ARG A 71 5.00 7.17 -4.33
C ARG A 71 3.89 7.80 -5.16
N GLU A 72 3.59 7.25 -6.32
CA GLU A 72 2.48 7.72 -7.15
C GLU A 72 1.15 7.54 -6.45
N GLU A 73 1.03 6.49 -5.62
CA GLU A 73 -0.18 6.24 -4.83
C GLU A 73 -0.23 7.08 -3.54
N GLY A 74 0.82 7.86 -3.25
CA GLY A 74 0.83 8.78 -2.13
C GLY A 74 1.61 8.34 -0.90
N PHE A 75 2.26 7.18 -0.94
CA PHE A 75 3.11 6.73 0.16
C PHE A 75 4.43 7.49 0.16
N VAL A 76 4.96 7.74 1.36
CA VAL A 76 6.32 8.23 1.53
C VAL A 76 7.17 7.04 1.94
N VAL A 77 8.01 6.56 1.04
CA VAL A 77 8.75 5.31 1.22
C VAL A 77 10.23 5.48 0.89
N GLU A 78 11.04 4.67 1.57
CA GLU A 78 12.45 4.48 1.26
C GLU A 78 12.80 3.01 1.43
N TRP A 79 13.85 2.53 0.78
CA TRP A 79 14.31 1.16 0.94
C TRP A 79 15.81 1.11 1.08
N GLU A 80 16.27 0.04 1.75
CA GLU A 80 17.68 -0.26 1.96
C GLU A 80 17.95 -1.70 1.60
N ARG A 81 19.18 -1.96 1.20
CA ARG A 81 19.65 -3.30 0.91
C ARG A 81 20.79 -3.68 1.86
N ASP A 82 20.74 -4.87 2.43
CA ASP A 82 21.81 -5.46 3.22
C ASP A 82 22.02 -6.88 2.70
N GLU A 83 23.06 -7.07 1.88
CA GLU A 83 23.32 -8.32 1.15
C GLU A 83 22.14 -8.68 0.27
N ASP A 84 21.45 -9.80 0.55
CA ASP A 84 20.29 -10.25 -0.22
C ASP A 84 18.95 -9.82 0.40
N ALA A 85 19.02 -9.21 1.57
CA ALA A 85 17.85 -8.75 2.29
C ALA A 85 17.54 -7.28 1.97
N TYR A 86 16.28 -6.99 1.82
CA TYR A 86 15.79 -5.64 1.55
C TYR A 86 14.81 -5.23 2.64
N THR A 87 14.87 -3.97 3.02
CA THR A 87 13.91 -3.38 3.96
C THR A 87 13.30 -2.16 3.30
N LEU A 88 11.97 -2.14 3.21
CA LEU A 88 11.22 -0.99 2.72
C LEU A 88 10.46 -0.36 3.87
N VAL A 89 10.61 0.94 4.05
CA VAL A 89 9.98 1.67 5.15
C VAL A 89 9.00 2.69 4.58
N GLU A 90 7.76 2.61 5.04
CA GLU A 90 6.72 3.60 4.74
C GLU A 90 6.62 4.56 5.92
N TYR A 91 7.06 5.79 5.70
CA TYR A 91 7.01 6.85 6.71
C TYR A 91 5.65 7.51 6.79
N SER A 92 4.86 7.42 5.74
CA SER A 92 3.52 7.98 5.69
C SER A 92 2.65 7.14 4.77
N CYS A 93 1.43 6.88 5.23
CA CYS A 93 0.41 6.14 4.49
C CYS A 93 -0.73 7.10 4.14
N PRO A 94 -1.09 7.24 2.84
CA PRO A 94 -2.17 8.14 2.44
C PRO A 94 -3.53 7.67 2.95
N TYR A 95 -3.64 6.40 3.37
CA TYR A 95 -4.89 5.80 3.83
C TYR A 95 -4.98 5.65 5.34
N TYR A 96 -4.07 6.29 6.09
CA TYR A 96 -4.03 6.14 7.55
C TYR A 96 -5.38 6.42 8.21
N SER A 97 -6.05 7.52 7.83
CA SER A 97 -7.31 7.91 8.45
C SER A 97 -8.46 6.94 8.13
N VAL A 98 -8.37 6.21 7.04
CA VAL A 98 -9.33 5.15 6.69
C VAL A 98 -8.93 3.84 7.36
N GLY A 99 -7.64 3.50 7.32
CA GLY A 99 -7.11 2.27 7.90
C GLY A 99 -7.30 2.17 9.41
N ASP A 100 -7.34 3.29 10.10
CA ASP A 100 -7.59 3.34 11.53
C ASP A 100 -8.96 2.74 11.90
N GLN A 101 -9.94 2.87 11.02
CA GLN A 101 -11.27 2.29 11.20
C GLN A 101 -11.49 1.03 10.37
N HIS A 102 -10.78 0.89 9.25
CA HIS A 102 -10.96 -0.19 8.28
C HIS A 102 -9.59 -0.76 7.90
N ALA A 103 -9.07 -1.64 8.75
CA ALA A 103 -7.72 -2.21 8.59
C ALA A 103 -7.56 -3.02 7.29
N GLU A 104 -8.65 -3.41 6.64
CA GLU A 104 -8.64 -4.15 5.38
C GLU A 104 -7.87 -3.40 4.29
N ILE A 105 -7.87 -2.05 4.31
CA ILE A 105 -7.15 -1.26 3.32
C ILE A 105 -5.62 -1.42 3.44
N CYS A 106 -5.14 -1.83 4.60
CA CYS A 106 -3.70 -1.98 4.85
C CYS A 106 -3.06 -3.12 4.06
N GLY A 107 -3.86 -4.02 3.49
CA GLY A 107 -3.37 -5.06 2.60
C GLY A 107 -3.05 -4.59 1.19
N LEU A 108 -3.48 -3.38 0.82
CA LEU A 108 -3.32 -2.86 -0.54
C LEU A 108 -1.85 -2.72 -0.91
N ASP A 109 -1.07 -2.06 -0.08
CA ASP A 109 0.36 -1.83 -0.32
C ASP A 109 1.14 -3.14 -0.36
N LYS A 110 0.84 -4.06 0.55
CA LYS A 110 1.48 -5.38 0.58
C LYS A 110 1.17 -6.18 -0.68
N ASP A 111 -0.07 -6.14 -1.16
CA ASP A 111 -0.46 -6.78 -2.40
C ASP A 111 0.31 -6.21 -3.60
N LEU A 112 0.51 -4.89 -3.64
CA LEU A 112 1.32 -4.26 -4.68
C LEU A 112 2.77 -4.74 -4.61
N MET A 113 3.33 -4.83 -3.40
CA MET A 113 4.70 -5.31 -3.20
C MET A 113 4.88 -6.72 -3.71
N ILE A 114 4.01 -7.63 -3.29
CA ILE A 114 4.10 -9.04 -3.68
C ILE A 114 3.95 -9.19 -5.19
N SER A 115 3.02 -8.46 -5.80
CA SER A 115 2.77 -8.55 -7.23
C SER A 115 3.94 -8.05 -8.07
N ILE A 116 4.59 -6.97 -7.66
CA ILE A 116 5.72 -6.40 -8.40
C ILE A 116 7.00 -7.19 -8.15
N LEU A 117 7.27 -7.53 -6.90
CA LEU A 117 8.49 -8.23 -6.51
C LEU A 117 8.45 -9.72 -6.83
N GLN A 118 7.26 -10.32 -6.82
CA GLN A 118 7.04 -11.76 -7.02
C GLN A 118 7.85 -12.60 -6.03
N THR A 119 7.87 -12.14 -4.78
CA THR A 119 8.53 -12.82 -3.66
C THR A 119 7.71 -12.58 -2.41
N PRO A 120 7.81 -13.46 -1.39
CA PRO A 120 7.14 -13.22 -0.13
C PRO A 120 7.63 -11.93 0.52
N VAL A 121 6.71 -11.21 1.14
CA VAL A 121 6.97 -9.95 1.85
C VAL A 121 6.45 -10.10 3.27
N GLU A 122 7.30 -9.80 4.24
CA GLU A 122 6.93 -9.84 5.65
C GLU A 122 6.82 -8.43 6.20
N GLN A 123 5.71 -8.11 6.85
CA GLN A 123 5.53 -6.84 7.52
C GLN A 123 6.04 -6.96 8.95
N THR A 124 7.07 -6.19 9.28
CA THR A 124 7.72 -6.25 10.60
C THR A 124 7.25 -5.14 11.53
N GLN A 125 6.73 -4.03 10.99
CA GLN A 125 6.18 -2.92 11.78
C GLN A 125 4.93 -2.38 11.09
N CYS A 126 3.99 -1.86 11.89
CA CYS A 126 2.74 -1.31 11.40
C CYS A 126 2.33 -0.09 12.24
N ILE A 127 2.08 1.03 11.57
CA ILE A 127 1.65 2.27 12.21
C ILE A 127 0.35 2.07 12.99
N LEU A 128 -0.57 1.28 12.45
CA LEU A 128 -1.86 1.03 13.10
C LEU A 128 -1.73 0.20 14.38
N HIS A 129 -0.62 -0.50 14.57
CA HIS A 129 -0.35 -1.29 15.78
C HIS A 129 0.50 -0.52 16.79
N GLY A 130 0.73 0.77 16.55
CA GLY A 130 1.46 1.64 17.48
C GLY A 130 2.93 1.84 17.09
N ASP A 131 3.41 1.25 16.03
CA ASP A 131 4.76 1.48 15.55
C ASP A 131 4.88 2.85 14.88
N LYS A 132 6.10 3.37 14.81
CA LYS A 132 6.36 4.68 14.23
C LYS A 132 6.16 4.68 12.70
N ASN A 133 6.51 3.59 12.05
CA ASN A 133 6.43 3.44 10.59
C ASN A 133 5.88 2.07 10.26
N CYS A 134 5.49 1.87 8.99
CA CYS A 134 5.29 0.52 8.46
C CYS A 134 6.59 0.06 7.85
N GLU A 135 6.99 -1.19 8.13
CA GLU A 135 8.25 -1.73 7.64
C GLU A 135 8.03 -3.13 7.07
N PHE A 136 8.62 -3.37 5.91
CA PHE A 136 8.49 -4.62 5.17
C PHE A 136 9.86 -5.15 4.82
N THR A 137 10.04 -6.47 4.95
CA THR A 137 11.29 -7.14 4.58
C THR A 137 11.04 -8.19 3.51
N PHE A 138 11.99 -8.34 2.62
CA PHE A 138 11.94 -9.34 1.55
C PHE A 138 13.36 -9.63 1.06
N SER A 139 13.50 -10.70 0.27
CA SER A 139 14.79 -11.15 -0.20
C SER A 139 14.72 -11.59 -1.66
N SER A 140 15.75 -11.27 -2.42
CA SER A 140 15.88 -11.75 -3.79
C SER A 140 16.12 -13.27 -3.86
N GLU A 141 16.70 -13.88 -2.81
CA GLU A 141 16.95 -15.31 -2.77
C GLU A 141 15.67 -16.15 -2.73
N ALA A 142 14.61 -15.65 -2.06
CA ALA A 142 13.34 -16.35 -2.01
C ALA A 142 12.77 -16.59 -3.39
N ASN A 143 13.01 -15.66 -4.32
CA ASN A 143 12.58 -15.78 -5.70
C ASN A 143 13.42 -16.75 -6.51
N ALA A 144 14.70 -16.87 -6.19
CA ALA A 144 15.62 -17.77 -6.88
C ALA A 144 15.39 -19.24 -6.54
N ILE A 145 14.80 -19.54 -5.39
CA ILE A 145 14.52 -20.89 -4.93
C ILE A 145 13.21 -21.44 -5.50
N ALA A 146 12.31 -20.55 -5.82
CA ALA A 146 11.05 -20.93 -6.42
C ALA A 146 11.23 -21.31 -7.89
#